data_d7a86807dd5fbe1e4991f7ed6e0abeea
#
_entry.id   d7a86807dd5fbe1e4991f7ed6e0abeea
#
_cell.length_a   1.000
_cell.length_b   1.000
_cell.length_c   1.000
_cell.angle_alpha   90.00
_cell.angle_beta   90.00
_cell.angle_gamma   90.00
#
_symmetry.space_group_name_H-M   'P 1'
#
loop_
_entity.id
_entity.type
_entity.pdbx_description
1 polymer ?
#
loop_
_entity_poly.entity_id
_entity_poly.type
_entity_poly.pdbx_seq_one_letter_code
_entity_poly.pdbx_strand_id
1 'polypeptide(L)'
;MFRPTPTWRRVLKIAALVCASSLTMTGCGVVDFLTNRSNVVDGVGRIPGGDFASLVTLPDGVSIDFPELLGPMIGPQVGGPRVLMIGDSIMASTSSRYGNEKCDTLVPLGWQVEVEAQSGGFVDFGLKVLDQRLEAGWDTAVVFLGTNFDGNQTNYENKMRQIFERLSPMPFVVLTTALFDPRQQKVNDVIMNLASDFSNVTVLDWSIIAENDGVTGTDGIHLSPDGRSVFAAAIARALEFAPTREGECLPMFFRSELPVPVETVPVESETTVPVDVLPDTSTTLP
;
A
#
# COMPACT_ATOMS: atom_id res chain seq x y z
N MET A 1 -60.88 -2.82 41.78
CA MET A 1 -61.41 -4.08 42.30
C MET A 1 -60.60 -5.21 41.65
N PHE A 2 -59.98 -6.05 42.53
CA PHE A 2 -59.38 -7.38 42.30
C PHE A 2 -58.07 -7.50 41.50
N ARG A 3 -56.96 -7.57 42.25
CA ARG A 3 -55.85 -8.55 42.04
C ARG A 3 -56.35 -9.95 42.43
N PRO A 4 -55.72 -11.06 42.00
CA PRO A 4 -54.44 -11.47 42.57
C PRO A 4 -53.49 -12.24 41.60
N THR A 5 -52.19 -12.26 41.95
CA THR A 5 -51.15 -13.27 41.72
C THR A 5 -51.56 -14.59 42.39
N PRO A 6 -50.88 -15.77 42.21
CA PRO A 6 -49.44 -15.98 42.27
C PRO A 6 -48.83 -17.18 41.50
N THR A 7 -47.48 -17.13 41.37
CA THR A 7 -46.49 -18.24 41.57
C THR A 7 -46.70 -19.61 40.97
N TRP A 8 -45.65 -20.14 40.30
CA TRP A 8 -45.01 -21.39 40.73
C TRP A 8 -43.63 -21.55 40.08
N ARG A 9 -42.61 -21.64 40.95
CA ARG A 9 -41.25 -22.12 40.66
C ARG A 9 -41.27 -23.61 40.36
N ARG A 10 -40.51 -24.09 39.39
CA ARG A 10 -39.86 -25.41 39.47
C ARG A 10 -38.46 -25.34 38.93
N VAL A 11 -37.55 -25.54 39.84
CA VAL A 11 -36.15 -25.88 39.72
C VAL A 11 -36.04 -27.33 39.21
N LEU A 12 -35.29 -27.57 38.13
CA LEU A 12 -34.75 -28.89 37.88
C LEU A 12 -33.25 -28.77 37.67
N LYS A 13 -32.52 -29.24 38.66
CA LYS A 13 -31.09 -29.58 38.59
C LYS A 13 -31.00 -30.93 37.83
N ILE A 14 -30.17 -31.00 36.80
CA ILE A 14 -29.69 -32.27 36.31
C ILE A 14 -28.16 -32.16 36.21
N ALA A 15 -27.57 -33.17 36.74
CA ALA A 15 -26.17 -33.35 37.11
C ALA A 15 -25.24 -33.53 35.91
N ALA A 16 -24.01 -33.13 36.16
CA ALA A 16 -22.85 -33.38 35.35
C ALA A 16 -22.61 -34.89 35.13
N LEU A 17 -22.25 -35.27 33.91
CA LEU A 17 -21.48 -36.48 33.67
C LEU A 17 -20.25 -36.12 32.83
N VAL A 18 -19.11 -36.16 33.50
CA VAL A 18 -17.78 -36.09 32.92
C VAL A 18 -17.51 -37.42 32.27
N CYS A 19 -17.32 -37.46 30.97
CA CYS A 19 -16.60 -38.53 30.27
C CYS A 19 -15.30 -37.96 29.69
N ALA A 20 -14.24 -38.19 30.43
CA ALA A 20 -12.89 -38.08 29.92
C ALA A 20 -12.63 -39.28 29.01
N SER A 21 -12.46 -39.04 27.75
CA SER A 21 -11.83 -39.97 26.81
C SER A 21 -10.72 -39.22 26.10
N SER A 22 -9.52 -39.48 26.59
CA SER A 22 -8.23 -39.17 25.98
C SER A 22 -8.12 -39.89 24.64
N LEU A 23 -8.24 -39.15 23.53
CA LEU A 23 -7.73 -39.57 22.23
C LEU A 23 -6.49 -38.73 21.93
N THR A 24 -5.33 -39.32 22.20
CA THR A 24 -4.06 -38.89 21.63
C THR A 24 -4.09 -39.18 20.13
N MET A 25 -4.40 -38.16 19.32
CA MET A 25 -4.07 -38.17 17.93
C MET A 25 -2.82 -37.31 17.73
N THR A 26 -1.70 -37.99 17.56
CA THR A 26 -0.50 -37.47 16.96
C THR A 26 -0.81 -37.08 15.52
N GLY A 27 -1.19 -35.83 15.29
CA GLY A 27 -1.36 -35.22 14.00
C GLY A 27 -0.39 -34.05 13.90
N CYS A 28 0.91 -34.35 13.71
CA CYS A 28 1.86 -33.35 13.22
C CYS A 28 1.43 -32.92 11.81
N GLY A 29 1.21 -31.64 11.60
CA GLY A 29 1.29 -31.05 10.27
C GLY A 29 0.17 -30.17 9.78
N VAL A 30 -0.97 -30.05 10.46
CA VAL A 30 -2.09 -29.22 9.93
C VAL A 30 -2.39 -27.97 10.75
N VAL A 31 -1.90 -27.90 12.00
CA VAL A 31 -2.17 -26.74 12.87
C VAL A 31 -1.19 -25.59 12.61
N ASP A 32 0.03 -25.89 12.12
CA ASP A 32 1.03 -24.86 11.79
C ASP A 32 0.67 -24.02 10.56
N PHE A 33 -0.19 -24.54 9.68
CA PHE A 33 -0.58 -23.81 8.46
C PHE A 33 -1.63 -22.72 8.71
N LEU A 34 -2.36 -22.81 9.82
CA LEU A 34 -3.41 -21.84 10.16
C LEU A 34 -2.97 -20.78 11.18
N THR A 35 -1.87 -21.00 11.90
CA THR A 35 -1.42 -20.08 12.95
C THR A 35 -0.10 -19.36 12.65
N ASN A 36 0.62 -19.71 11.59
CA ASN A 36 1.91 -19.11 11.25
C ASN A 36 1.86 -18.38 9.90
N ARG A 37 0.94 -17.41 9.77
CA ARG A 37 0.98 -16.42 8.70
C ARG A 37 1.68 -15.17 9.20
N SER A 38 2.95 -15.25 9.43
CA SER A 38 3.78 -14.04 9.45
C SER A 38 4.01 -13.64 8.00
N ASN A 39 3.18 -12.73 7.48
CA ASN A 39 3.54 -12.00 6.28
C ASN A 39 4.68 -11.06 6.67
N VAL A 40 5.91 -11.53 6.51
CA VAL A 40 7.10 -10.69 6.62
C VAL A 40 7.20 -9.97 5.30
N VAL A 41 6.81 -8.71 5.28
CA VAL A 41 7.26 -7.77 4.26
C VAL A 41 8.65 -7.34 4.73
N ASP A 42 9.71 -7.77 4.04
CA ASP A 42 11.07 -7.35 4.37
C ASP A 42 11.15 -5.83 4.31
N GLY A 43 11.46 -5.20 5.46
CA GLY A 43 11.59 -3.74 5.58
C GLY A 43 10.38 -3.01 6.18
N VAL A 44 9.23 -3.65 6.29
CA VAL A 44 8.09 -3.14 7.06
C VAL A 44 7.82 -4.14 8.16
N GLY A 45 7.68 -3.66 9.40
CA GLY A 45 7.47 -4.52 10.57
C GLY A 45 6.40 -5.58 10.30
N ARG A 46 6.52 -6.73 10.97
CA ARG A 46 5.55 -7.83 10.87
C ARG A 46 4.14 -7.30 10.89
N ILE A 47 3.38 -7.56 9.82
CA ILE A 47 1.92 -7.50 9.89
C ILE A 47 1.51 -8.78 10.64
N PRO A 48 1.07 -8.74 11.91
CA PRO A 48 0.64 -9.92 12.63
C PRO A 48 -0.55 -10.54 11.89
N GLY A 49 -0.55 -11.87 11.76
CA GLY A 49 -1.57 -12.57 11.00
C GLY A 49 -2.99 -12.26 11.48
N GLY A 50 -3.81 -11.83 10.56
CA GLY A 50 -5.26 -11.73 10.70
C GLY A 50 -5.81 -10.34 10.97
N ASP A 51 -5.12 -9.50 11.74
CA ASP A 51 -5.51 -8.10 11.93
C ASP A 51 -4.46 -7.22 11.26
N PHE A 52 -4.85 -6.48 10.24
CA PHE A 52 -3.98 -5.46 9.66
C PHE A 52 -3.58 -4.49 10.76
N ALA A 53 -2.28 -4.44 11.07
CA ALA A 53 -1.79 -3.66 12.19
C ALA A 53 -2.25 -2.21 12.06
N SER A 54 -2.76 -1.67 13.16
CA SER A 54 -3.08 -0.24 13.27
C SER A 54 -1.81 0.61 13.36
N LEU A 55 -0.64 -0.01 13.44
CA LEU A 55 0.65 0.67 13.56
C LEU A 55 1.74 -0.03 12.73
N VAL A 56 2.72 0.74 12.29
CA VAL A 56 3.97 0.26 11.70
C VAL A 56 5.13 0.74 12.57
N THR A 57 6.09 -0.14 12.84
CA THR A 57 7.32 0.23 13.54
C THR A 57 8.45 0.33 12.53
N LEU A 58 9.09 1.49 12.46
CA LEU A 58 10.24 1.77 11.62
C LEU A 58 11.51 1.09 12.17
N PRO A 59 12.58 0.92 11.35
CA PRO A 59 13.82 0.27 11.79
C PRO A 59 14.50 0.95 12.98
N ASP A 60 14.31 2.25 13.17
CA ASP A 60 14.83 3.04 14.31
C ASP A 60 13.98 2.88 15.58
N GLY A 61 12.90 2.12 15.54
CA GLY A 61 12.00 1.85 16.65
C GLY A 61 10.83 2.84 16.80
N VAL A 62 10.69 3.82 15.90
CA VAL A 62 9.53 4.72 15.89
C VAL A 62 8.30 3.94 15.43
N SER A 63 7.22 4.02 16.21
CA SER A 63 5.93 3.42 15.87
C SER A 63 4.99 4.47 15.33
N ILE A 64 4.41 4.22 14.17
CA ILE A 64 3.46 5.10 13.49
C ILE A 64 2.08 4.46 13.58
N ASP A 65 1.17 5.12 14.30
CA ASP A 65 -0.23 4.73 14.38
C ASP A 65 -0.97 5.20 13.13
N PHE A 66 -1.73 4.31 12.53
CA PHE A 66 -2.59 4.65 11.41
C PHE A 66 -3.94 5.17 11.90
N PRO A 67 -4.42 6.32 11.36
CA PRO A 67 -5.73 6.84 11.69
C PRO A 67 -6.83 5.85 11.27
N GLU A 68 -8.01 5.97 11.87
CA GLU A 68 -9.17 5.21 11.43
C GLU A 68 -9.49 5.52 9.96
N LEU A 69 -9.89 4.48 9.22
CA LEU A 69 -10.37 4.64 7.85
C LEU A 69 -11.79 5.23 7.89
N LEU A 70 -12.03 6.21 7.04
CA LEU A 70 -13.40 6.72 6.86
C LEU A 70 -14.05 5.94 5.72
N GLY A 71 -14.68 4.84 6.07
CA GLY A 71 -15.30 3.90 5.16
C GLY A 71 -14.84 2.45 5.41
N PRO A 72 -15.44 1.49 4.73
CA PRO A 72 -15.15 0.07 4.93
C PRO A 72 -13.88 -0.34 4.16
N MET A 73 -13.14 -1.33 4.69
CA MET A 73 -12.02 -1.95 3.98
C MET A 73 -12.46 -2.60 2.67
N ILE A 74 -11.59 -2.64 1.69
CA ILE A 74 -11.93 -2.97 0.30
C ILE A 74 -12.06 -4.47 0.05
N GLY A 75 -11.11 -5.29 0.53
CA GLY A 75 -11.05 -6.72 0.21
C GLY A 75 -12.37 -7.47 0.42
N PRO A 76 -13.10 -7.23 1.53
CA PRO A 76 -14.41 -7.85 1.73
C PRO A 76 -15.52 -7.42 0.76
N GLN A 77 -15.31 -6.34 0.00
CA GLN A 77 -16.34 -5.74 -0.88
C GLN A 77 -16.19 -6.13 -2.34
N VAL A 78 -15.05 -6.67 -2.74
CA VAL A 78 -14.72 -6.94 -4.15
C VAL A 78 -14.74 -8.42 -4.48
N GLY A 79 -15.02 -8.73 -5.75
CA GLY A 79 -15.06 -10.12 -6.25
C GLY A 79 -13.75 -10.62 -6.86
N GLY A 80 -12.81 -9.73 -7.16
CA GLY A 80 -11.55 -10.04 -7.79
C GLY A 80 -10.35 -9.27 -7.21
N PRO A 81 -9.11 -9.61 -7.63
CA PRO A 81 -7.91 -9.11 -7.02
C PRO A 81 -7.30 -7.87 -7.70
N ARG A 82 -7.91 -7.33 -8.77
CA ARG A 82 -7.27 -6.31 -9.59
C ARG A 82 -7.43 -4.92 -9.01
N VAL A 83 -6.29 -4.26 -8.72
CA VAL A 83 -6.25 -2.90 -8.20
C VAL A 83 -5.49 -1.96 -9.14
N LEU A 84 -6.15 -0.85 -9.52
CA LEU A 84 -5.55 0.25 -10.27
C LEU A 84 -5.14 1.37 -9.31
N MET A 85 -3.85 1.68 -9.26
CA MET A 85 -3.32 2.76 -8.44
C MET A 85 -3.02 3.97 -9.30
N ILE A 86 -3.61 5.11 -8.97
CA ILE A 86 -3.49 6.35 -9.73
C ILE A 86 -2.89 7.42 -8.82
N GLY A 87 -1.75 8.02 -9.24
CA GLY A 87 -1.13 8.99 -8.37
C GLY A 87 -0.13 9.95 -9.01
N ASP A 88 0.37 10.84 -8.16
CA ASP A 88 1.43 11.79 -8.48
C ASP A 88 2.83 11.26 -8.06
N SER A 89 3.79 12.16 -7.79
CA SER A 89 5.15 11.79 -7.40
C SER A 89 5.23 10.94 -6.13
N ILE A 90 4.30 11.09 -5.21
CA ILE A 90 4.27 10.31 -3.97
C ILE A 90 3.97 8.85 -4.28
N MET A 91 2.92 8.59 -5.06
CA MET A 91 2.59 7.24 -5.54
C MET A 91 3.71 6.68 -6.43
N ALA A 92 4.27 7.50 -7.33
CA ALA A 92 5.35 7.12 -8.22
C ALA A 92 6.60 6.63 -7.46
N SER A 93 6.92 7.25 -6.32
CA SER A 93 8.09 6.90 -5.51
C SER A 93 8.05 5.48 -4.93
N THR A 94 6.91 4.81 -4.96
CA THR A 94 6.73 3.42 -4.51
C THR A 94 6.61 2.41 -5.66
N SER A 95 6.82 2.86 -6.89
CA SER A 95 6.83 2.02 -8.10
C SER A 95 8.17 1.29 -8.26
N SER A 96 8.24 0.37 -9.22
CA SER A 96 9.43 -0.45 -9.51
C SER A 96 10.68 0.37 -9.84
N ARG A 97 10.53 1.64 -10.23
CA ARG A 97 11.65 2.54 -10.48
C ARG A 97 12.43 2.92 -9.22
N TYR A 98 11.77 2.98 -8.06
CA TYR A 98 12.35 3.53 -6.84
C TYR A 98 12.54 2.50 -5.72
N GLY A 99 11.84 1.38 -5.73
CA GLY A 99 11.97 0.35 -4.70
C GLY A 99 10.90 -0.73 -4.79
N ASN A 100 9.78 -0.45 -5.46
CA ASN A 100 8.69 -1.40 -5.69
C ASN A 100 7.81 -1.71 -4.46
N GLU A 101 7.85 -0.86 -3.43
CA GLU A 101 7.18 -1.10 -2.14
C GLU A 101 5.68 -1.43 -2.30
N LYS A 102 5.01 -0.90 -3.35
CA LYS A 102 3.61 -1.23 -3.63
C LYS A 102 3.41 -2.70 -3.97
N CYS A 103 4.16 -3.20 -4.95
CA CYS A 103 4.05 -4.61 -5.33
C CYS A 103 4.55 -5.52 -4.21
N ASP A 104 5.68 -5.18 -3.58
CA ASP A 104 6.28 -5.99 -2.51
C ASP A 104 5.34 -6.14 -1.31
N THR A 105 4.49 -5.12 -1.05
CA THR A 105 3.52 -5.14 0.03
C THR A 105 2.20 -5.80 -0.36
N LEU A 106 1.67 -5.51 -1.55
CA LEU A 106 0.30 -5.87 -1.90
C LEU A 106 0.17 -7.21 -2.63
N VAL A 107 1.19 -7.62 -3.39
CA VAL A 107 1.21 -8.92 -4.08
C VAL A 107 1.11 -10.09 -3.09
N PRO A 108 1.82 -10.11 -1.94
CA PRO A 108 1.65 -11.15 -0.92
C PRO A 108 0.24 -11.19 -0.30
N LEU A 109 -0.52 -10.10 -0.38
CA LEU A 109 -1.92 -10.03 0.06
C LEU A 109 -2.90 -10.55 -0.99
N GLY A 110 -2.40 -10.93 -2.16
CA GLY A 110 -3.17 -11.49 -3.27
C GLY A 110 -3.60 -10.46 -4.33
N TRP A 111 -3.18 -9.20 -4.22
CA TRP A 111 -3.56 -8.16 -5.18
C TRP A 111 -2.76 -8.24 -6.48
N GLN A 112 -3.46 -8.05 -7.60
CA GLN A 112 -2.88 -7.79 -8.91
C GLN A 112 -2.78 -6.27 -9.09
N VAL A 113 -1.55 -5.73 -8.95
CA VAL A 113 -1.30 -4.30 -8.75
C VAL A 113 -0.79 -3.65 -10.03
N GLU A 114 -1.50 -2.66 -10.56
CA GLU A 114 -0.99 -1.76 -11.58
C GLU A 114 -0.84 -0.35 -10.98
N VAL A 115 0.37 0.21 -11.07
CA VAL A 115 0.67 1.55 -10.55
C VAL A 115 0.84 2.51 -11.71
N GLU A 116 -0.15 3.37 -11.93
CA GLU A 116 -0.13 4.44 -12.91
C GLU A 116 0.10 5.77 -12.20
N ALA A 117 1.35 6.23 -12.17
CA ALA A 117 1.74 7.42 -11.42
C ALA A 117 2.72 8.28 -12.20
N GLN A 118 2.65 9.60 -12.01
CA GLN A 118 3.48 10.56 -12.72
C GLN A 118 4.06 11.59 -11.77
N SER A 119 5.40 11.71 -11.76
CA SER A 119 6.08 12.78 -11.02
C SER A 119 5.62 14.15 -11.54
N GLY A 120 5.19 15.03 -10.61
CA GLY A 120 4.59 16.32 -10.95
C GLY A 120 3.17 16.22 -11.55
N GLY A 121 2.53 15.04 -11.46
CA GLY A 121 1.20 14.81 -11.99
C GLY A 121 0.13 15.64 -11.28
N PHE A 122 -0.67 16.38 -12.06
CA PHE A 122 -1.87 17.07 -11.60
C PHE A 122 -3.07 16.11 -11.64
N VAL A 123 -4.19 16.57 -11.10
CA VAL A 123 -5.46 15.80 -11.13
C VAL A 123 -5.90 15.38 -12.55
N ASP A 124 -5.50 16.11 -13.58
CA ASP A 124 -5.72 15.76 -15.00
C ASP A 124 -5.09 14.42 -15.38
N PHE A 125 -3.97 14.07 -14.76
CA PHE A 125 -3.34 12.78 -14.99
C PHE A 125 -4.26 11.63 -14.59
N GLY A 126 -4.99 11.77 -13.49
CA GLY A 126 -5.97 10.76 -13.08
C GLY A 126 -7.06 10.52 -14.12
N LEU A 127 -7.60 11.58 -14.71
CA LEU A 127 -8.58 11.46 -15.80
C LEU A 127 -7.96 10.76 -17.01
N LYS A 128 -6.73 11.12 -17.38
CA LYS A 128 -6.01 10.48 -18.48
C LYS A 128 -5.77 8.99 -18.24
N VAL A 129 -5.44 8.60 -17.01
CA VAL A 129 -5.31 7.17 -16.64
C VAL A 129 -6.64 6.46 -16.82
N LEU A 130 -7.73 7.02 -16.29
CA LEU A 130 -9.05 6.42 -16.43
C LEU A 130 -9.48 6.26 -17.88
N ASP A 131 -9.16 7.24 -18.76
CA ASP A 131 -9.44 7.16 -20.19
C ASP A 131 -8.76 5.97 -20.88
N GLN A 132 -7.60 5.58 -20.40
CA GLN A 132 -6.78 4.55 -21.03
C GLN A 132 -6.88 3.18 -20.34
N ARG A 133 -7.22 3.15 -19.04
CA ARG A 133 -7.10 1.93 -18.24
C ARG A 133 -8.42 1.41 -17.67
N LEU A 134 -9.46 2.25 -17.54
CA LEU A 134 -10.69 1.82 -16.86
C LEU A 134 -11.34 0.61 -17.52
N GLU A 135 -11.35 0.53 -18.86
CA GLU A 135 -11.93 -0.59 -19.60
C GLU A 135 -11.14 -1.91 -19.48
N ALA A 136 -9.94 -1.89 -18.94
CA ALA A 136 -9.17 -3.12 -18.71
C ALA A 136 -9.78 -4.01 -17.62
N GLY A 137 -10.78 -3.52 -16.89
CA GLY A 137 -11.52 -4.23 -15.84
C GLY A 137 -10.75 -4.28 -14.52
N TRP A 138 -11.21 -3.51 -13.54
CA TRP A 138 -10.65 -3.40 -12.22
C TRP A 138 -11.69 -3.74 -11.16
N ASP A 139 -11.27 -4.33 -10.06
CA ASP A 139 -12.14 -4.62 -8.93
C ASP A 139 -12.15 -3.47 -7.92
N THR A 140 -11.05 -2.72 -7.86
CA THR A 140 -10.90 -1.53 -7.03
C THR A 140 -9.86 -0.57 -7.60
N ALA A 141 -9.82 0.64 -7.05
CA ALA A 141 -8.79 1.63 -7.33
C ALA A 141 -8.26 2.28 -6.06
N VAL A 142 -7.06 2.85 -6.14
CA VAL A 142 -6.47 3.73 -5.11
C VAL A 142 -6.05 5.02 -5.77
N VAL A 143 -6.51 6.16 -5.25
CA VAL A 143 -6.25 7.48 -5.83
C VAL A 143 -5.47 8.34 -4.84
N PHE A 144 -4.31 8.85 -5.27
CA PHE A 144 -3.51 9.84 -4.56
C PHE A 144 -3.12 10.97 -5.51
N LEU A 145 -3.91 12.02 -5.55
CA LEU A 145 -3.72 13.17 -6.43
C LEU A 145 -4.04 14.47 -5.69
N GLY A 146 -3.15 15.45 -5.79
CA GLY A 146 -3.37 16.75 -5.16
C GLY A 146 -2.13 17.38 -4.59
N THR A 147 -1.00 16.65 -4.47
CA THR A 147 0.28 17.25 -4.09
C THR A 147 0.63 18.42 -5.01
N ASN A 148 0.40 18.26 -6.32
CA ASN A 148 0.62 19.29 -7.33
C ASN A 148 -0.67 20.08 -7.59
N PHE A 149 -1.08 20.89 -6.62
CA PHE A 149 -2.28 21.70 -6.72
C PHE A 149 -1.95 23.10 -7.29
N ASP A 150 -2.62 23.50 -8.36
CA ASP A 150 -2.40 24.77 -9.05
C ASP A 150 -3.00 26.01 -8.35
N GLY A 151 -3.73 25.78 -7.23
CA GLY A 151 -4.43 26.83 -6.47
C GLY A 151 -5.87 27.07 -6.92
N ASN A 152 -6.33 26.45 -7.99
CA ASN A 152 -7.71 26.55 -8.47
C ASN A 152 -8.59 25.43 -7.87
N GLN A 153 -9.16 25.69 -6.70
CA GLN A 153 -9.97 24.71 -5.96
C GLN A 153 -11.17 24.20 -6.77
N THR A 154 -11.88 25.09 -7.46
CA THR A 154 -13.04 24.69 -8.27
C THR A 154 -12.66 23.77 -9.42
N ASN A 155 -11.54 24.04 -10.09
CA ASN A 155 -11.04 23.18 -11.14
C ASN A 155 -10.63 21.82 -10.61
N TYR A 156 -9.92 21.79 -9.47
CA TYR A 156 -9.53 20.55 -8.79
C TYR A 156 -10.76 19.73 -8.37
N GLU A 157 -11.75 20.37 -7.71
CA GLU A 157 -12.98 19.71 -7.29
C GLU A 157 -13.75 19.10 -8.47
N ASN A 158 -13.91 19.85 -9.55
CA ASN A 158 -14.63 19.37 -10.73
C ASN A 158 -13.95 18.13 -11.36
N LYS A 159 -12.62 18.10 -11.38
CA LYS A 159 -11.86 16.96 -11.93
C LYS A 159 -11.86 15.77 -10.98
N MET A 160 -11.69 15.99 -9.67
CA MET A 160 -11.81 14.93 -8.68
C MET A 160 -13.20 14.31 -8.66
N ARG A 161 -14.26 15.13 -8.80
CA ARG A 161 -15.64 14.64 -8.93
C ARG A 161 -15.79 13.71 -10.14
N GLN A 162 -15.24 14.08 -11.29
CA GLN A 162 -15.25 13.21 -12.47
C GLN A 162 -14.51 11.89 -12.23
N ILE A 163 -13.39 11.92 -11.49
CA ILE A 163 -12.67 10.69 -11.10
C ILE A 163 -13.56 9.82 -10.20
N PHE A 164 -14.19 10.40 -9.18
CA PHE A 164 -15.09 9.68 -8.26
C PHE A 164 -16.29 9.08 -9.00
N GLU A 165 -16.95 9.86 -9.88
CA GLU A 165 -18.07 9.39 -10.68
C GLU A 165 -17.70 8.22 -11.58
N ARG A 166 -16.52 8.25 -12.20
CA ARG A 166 -16.03 7.18 -13.07
C ARG A 166 -15.64 5.92 -12.29
N LEU A 167 -15.17 6.07 -11.06
CA LEU A 167 -14.84 4.96 -10.17
C LEU A 167 -16.05 4.45 -9.39
N SER A 168 -17.15 5.18 -9.33
CA SER A 168 -18.33 4.85 -8.52
C SER A 168 -18.96 3.47 -8.78
N PRO A 169 -18.80 2.79 -9.94
CA PRO A 169 -19.27 1.43 -10.11
C PRO A 169 -18.52 0.39 -9.26
N MET A 170 -17.36 0.72 -8.68
CA MET A 170 -16.57 -0.17 -7.83
C MET A 170 -16.18 0.54 -6.52
N PRO A 171 -15.90 -0.19 -5.44
CA PRO A 171 -15.34 0.42 -4.23
C PRO A 171 -13.91 0.90 -4.49
N PHE A 172 -13.52 2.03 -3.90
CA PHE A 172 -12.17 2.56 -4.07
C PHE A 172 -11.66 3.33 -2.86
N VAL A 173 -10.35 3.49 -2.77
CA VAL A 173 -9.67 4.26 -1.73
C VAL A 173 -9.21 5.59 -2.31
N VAL A 174 -9.43 6.68 -1.59
CA VAL A 174 -8.82 7.98 -1.86
C VAL A 174 -7.97 8.39 -0.65
N LEU A 175 -6.82 8.99 -0.92
CA LEU A 175 -5.95 9.50 0.13
C LEU A 175 -5.96 11.03 0.14
N THR A 176 -5.91 11.61 1.35
CA THR A 176 -5.58 13.03 1.54
C THR A 176 -4.09 13.26 1.25
N THR A 177 -3.68 14.53 1.08
CA THR A 177 -2.27 14.92 0.86
C THR A 177 -1.64 15.41 2.15
N ALA A 178 -0.31 15.32 2.26
CA ALA A 178 0.44 15.93 3.36
C ALA A 178 0.22 17.46 3.41
N LEU A 179 0.21 18.04 4.61
CA LEU A 179 -0.08 19.47 4.85
C LEU A 179 1.22 20.32 4.84
N PHE A 180 2.03 20.20 3.81
CA PHE A 180 3.29 20.95 3.67
C PHE A 180 3.11 22.42 3.24
N ASP A 181 1.93 22.78 2.72
CA ASP A 181 1.55 24.14 2.29
C ASP A 181 0.10 24.39 2.71
N PRO A 182 -0.27 25.59 3.19
CA PRO A 182 -1.64 25.90 3.59
C PRO A 182 -2.71 25.65 2.50
N ARG A 183 -2.31 25.63 1.22
CA ARG A 183 -3.21 25.30 0.12
C ARG A 183 -3.66 23.84 0.12
N GLN A 184 -2.86 22.95 0.73
CA GLN A 184 -3.19 21.52 0.80
C GLN A 184 -4.43 21.25 1.65
N GLN A 185 -4.72 22.10 2.64
CA GLN A 185 -5.98 22.00 3.37
C GLN A 185 -7.19 22.09 2.44
N LYS A 186 -7.16 22.95 1.42
CA LYS A 186 -8.25 23.07 0.43
C LYS A 186 -8.40 21.81 -0.42
N VAL A 187 -7.29 21.16 -0.75
CA VAL A 187 -7.27 19.87 -1.45
C VAL A 187 -7.93 18.81 -0.60
N ASN A 188 -7.50 18.70 0.66
CA ASN A 188 -8.04 17.70 1.59
C ASN A 188 -9.52 17.95 1.92
N ASP A 189 -9.92 19.21 2.07
CA ASP A 189 -11.36 19.57 2.25
C ASP A 189 -12.20 19.12 1.05
N VAL A 190 -11.71 19.28 -0.18
CA VAL A 190 -12.39 18.80 -1.39
C VAL A 190 -12.50 17.28 -1.38
N ILE A 191 -11.43 16.55 -1.07
CA ILE A 191 -11.43 15.08 -1.00
C ILE A 191 -12.46 14.61 0.03
N MET A 192 -12.44 15.17 1.24
CA MET A 192 -13.34 14.80 2.33
C MET A 192 -14.81 15.09 1.98
N ASN A 193 -15.09 16.27 1.39
CA ASN A 193 -16.44 16.64 0.98
C ASN A 193 -16.97 15.72 -0.14
N LEU A 194 -16.15 15.44 -1.16
CA LEU A 194 -16.54 14.51 -2.22
C LEU A 194 -16.77 13.10 -1.69
N ALA A 195 -15.90 12.61 -0.81
CA ALA A 195 -16.06 11.28 -0.24
C ALA A 195 -17.41 11.12 0.51
N SER A 196 -17.95 12.19 1.08
CA SER A 196 -19.26 12.16 1.74
C SER A 196 -20.45 11.98 0.78
N ASP A 197 -20.24 12.30 -0.51
CA ASP A 197 -21.27 12.17 -1.56
C ASP A 197 -21.33 10.73 -2.14
N PHE A 198 -20.32 9.87 -1.85
CA PHE A 198 -20.19 8.54 -2.44
C PHE A 198 -20.09 7.45 -1.35
N SER A 199 -20.98 6.47 -1.37
CA SER A 199 -21.05 5.42 -0.34
C SER A 199 -20.03 4.29 -0.52
N ASN A 200 -19.33 4.24 -1.65
CA ASN A 200 -18.35 3.22 -2.03
C ASN A 200 -16.89 3.70 -1.93
N VAL A 201 -16.68 4.82 -1.25
CA VAL A 201 -15.36 5.42 -1.05
C VAL A 201 -14.86 5.15 0.37
N THR A 202 -13.61 4.78 0.47
CA THR A 202 -12.86 4.75 1.72
C THR A 202 -11.79 5.82 1.70
N VAL A 203 -11.79 6.72 2.69
CA VAL A 203 -10.73 7.72 2.83
C VAL A 203 -9.65 7.21 3.76
N LEU A 204 -8.42 7.24 3.29
CA LEU A 204 -7.21 7.10 4.10
C LEU A 204 -6.63 8.49 4.34
N ASP A 205 -6.66 8.96 5.58
CA ASP A 205 -6.11 10.27 5.91
C ASP A 205 -4.58 10.23 6.00
N TRP A 206 -3.95 10.40 4.83
CA TRP A 206 -2.50 10.44 4.71
C TRP A 206 -1.90 11.68 5.39
N SER A 207 -2.65 12.77 5.54
CA SER A 207 -2.12 14.00 6.16
C SER A 207 -1.65 13.76 7.59
N ILE A 208 -2.37 12.92 8.35
CA ILE A 208 -2.00 12.54 9.73
C ILE A 208 -0.75 11.65 9.75
N ILE A 209 -0.65 10.71 8.81
CA ILE A 209 0.49 9.78 8.74
C ILE A 209 1.76 10.52 8.34
N ALA A 210 1.65 11.45 7.40
CA ALA A 210 2.77 12.21 6.86
C ALA A 210 3.43 13.17 7.88
N GLU A 211 2.73 13.52 8.97
CA GLU A 211 3.26 14.36 10.06
C GLU A 211 4.26 13.63 10.96
N ASN A 212 4.32 12.28 10.89
CA ASN A 212 5.24 11.53 11.72
C ASN A 212 6.68 11.67 11.23
N ASP A 213 7.59 11.77 12.20
CA ASP A 213 9.03 11.84 11.93
C ASP A 213 9.50 10.63 11.10
N GLY A 214 10.35 10.89 10.12
CA GLY A 214 10.92 9.88 9.25
C GLY A 214 10.02 9.42 8.09
N VAL A 215 8.75 9.84 8.01
CA VAL A 215 7.84 9.46 6.91
C VAL A 215 8.11 10.29 5.65
N THR A 216 8.25 11.59 5.80
CA THR A 216 8.62 12.47 4.69
C THR A 216 10.08 12.90 4.77
N GLY A 217 10.64 13.30 3.65
CA GLY A 217 11.95 13.92 3.58
C GLY A 217 11.95 15.34 4.17
N THR A 218 13.08 16.04 4.04
CA THR A 218 13.26 17.40 4.58
C THR A 218 12.35 18.45 3.94
N ASP A 219 11.73 18.14 2.81
CA ASP A 219 10.76 18.99 2.14
C ASP A 219 9.33 18.86 2.70
N GLY A 220 9.09 17.89 3.58
CA GLY A 220 7.77 17.60 4.13
C GLY A 220 6.76 17.05 3.12
N ILE A 221 7.21 16.65 1.93
CA ILE A 221 6.37 16.25 0.80
C ILE A 221 6.69 14.81 0.37
N HIS A 222 7.92 14.63 -0.15
CA HIS A 222 8.33 13.37 -0.73
C HIS A 222 8.69 12.35 0.35
N LEU A 223 8.34 11.10 0.08
CA LEU A 223 8.56 10.01 1.01
C LEU A 223 10.06 9.75 1.23
N SER A 224 10.46 9.56 2.48
CA SER A 224 11.74 8.95 2.81
C SER A 224 11.76 7.47 2.36
N PRO A 225 12.89 6.77 2.37
CA PRO A 225 12.91 5.32 2.13
C PRO A 225 11.94 4.56 3.05
N ASP A 226 11.94 4.88 4.35
CA ASP A 226 11.01 4.26 5.32
C ASP A 226 9.57 4.71 5.08
N GLY A 227 9.37 5.99 4.74
CA GLY A 227 8.05 6.54 4.40
C GLY A 227 7.38 5.85 3.21
N ARG A 228 8.15 5.35 2.24
CA ARG A 228 7.57 4.54 1.13
C ARG A 228 6.97 3.25 1.64
N SER A 229 7.65 2.60 2.58
CA SER A 229 7.14 1.39 3.22
C SER A 229 5.88 1.68 4.06
N VAL A 230 5.88 2.79 4.82
CA VAL A 230 4.71 3.26 5.58
C VAL A 230 3.54 3.54 4.67
N PHE A 231 3.76 4.23 3.55
CA PHE A 231 2.72 4.54 2.57
C PHE A 231 2.13 3.28 1.94
N ALA A 232 2.96 2.30 1.60
CA ALA A 232 2.51 1.02 1.08
C ALA A 232 1.70 0.23 2.13
N ALA A 233 2.15 0.21 3.39
CA ALA A 233 1.47 -0.46 4.49
C ALA A 233 0.11 0.19 4.83
N ALA A 234 0.02 1.52 4.81
CA ALA A 234 -1.24 2.24 5.03
C ALA A 234 -2.28 1.89 3.97
N ILE A 235 -1.87 1.79 2.69
CA ILE A 235 -2.75 1.35 1.61
C ILE A 235 -3.11 -0.12 1.77
N ALA A 236 -2.16 -0.99 2.16
CA ALA A 236 -2.43 -2.40 2.41
C ALA A 236 -3.50 -2.59 3.50
N ARG A 237 -3.48 -1.76 4.54
CA ARG A 237 -4.53 -1.76 5.58
C ARG A 237 -5.90 -1.38 5.01
N ALA A 238 -5.99 -0.41 4.11
CA ALA A 238 -7.24 -0.02 3.51
C ALA A 238 -7.79 -1.06 2.52
N LEU A 239 -6.89 -1.76 1.83
CA LEU A 239 -7.24 -2.80 0.88
C LEU A 239 -7.51 -4.15 1.54
N GLU A 240 -6.82 -4.53 2.63
CA GLU A 240 -6.81 -5.87 3.22
C GLU A 240 -6.37 -6.97 2.22
N PHE A 241 -6.78 -8.23 2.50
CA PHE A 241 -6.54 -9.35 1.58
C PHE A 241 -7.47 -9.27 0.36
N ALA A 242 -6.92 -9.52 -0.81
CA ALA A 242 -7.72 -9.77 -1.99
C ALA A 242 -8.54 -11.07 -1.82
N PRO A 243 -9.70 -11.19 -2.50
CA PRO A 243 -10.54 -12.39 -2.41
C PRO A 243 -9.83 -13.65 -2.95
N THR A 244 -8.87 -13.48 -3.85
CA THR A 244 -8.00 -14.54 -4.35
C THR A 244 -6.58 -14.32 -3.88
N ARG A 245 -5.73 -15.38 -3.90
CA ARG A 245 -4.35 -15.27 -3.39
C ARG A 245 -3.29 -15.24 -4.47
N GLU A 246 -3.67 -15.07 -5.70
CA GLU A 246 -2.78 -15.01 -6.86
C GLU A 246 -2.46 -13.56 -7.17
N GLY A 247 -1.62 -12.96 -6.30
CA GLY A 247 -1.15 -11.58 -6.50
C GLY A 247 -0.10 -11.50 -7.61
N GLU A 248 -0.07 -10.39 -8.30
CA GLU A 248 0.87 -10.10 -9.38
C GLU A 248 1.18 -8.61 -9.47
N CYS A 249 2.42 -8.26 -9.78
CA CYS A 249 2.78 -6.89 -10.13
C CYS A 249 2.58 -6.71 -11.63
N LEU A 250 1.53 -5.96 -12.01
CA LEU A 250 1.17 -5.75 -13.40
C LEU A 250 2.06 -4.68 -14.05
N PRO A 251 2.31 -4.76 -15.36
CA PRO A 251 3.11 -3.76 -16.05
C PRO A 251 2.38 -2.42 -16.12
N MET A 252 3.13 -1.34 -15.90
CA MET A 252 2.64 0.04 -16.05
C MET A 252 2.35 0.36 -17.52
N PHE A 253 1.27 1.08 -17.77
CA PHE A 253 0.94 1.58 -19.10
C PHE A 253 1.66 2.90 -19.41
N PHE A 254 1.71 3.83 -18.44
CA PHE A 254 2.42 5.10 -18.57
C PHE A 254 3.89 4.92 -18.17
N ARG A 255 4.76 4.79 -19.15
CA ARG A 255 6.18 4.38 -18.98
C ARG A 255 7.10 5.40 -18.33
N SER A 256 6.64 6.59 -17.98
CA SER A 256 7.47 7.63 -17.34
C SER A 256 8.05 7.18 -16.00
N GLU A 257 7.43 6.20 -15.35
CA GLU A 257 7.83 5.67 -14.04
C GLU A 257 8.53 4.30 -14.12
N LEU A 258 8.83 3.81 -15.32
CA LEU A 258 9.63 2.58 -15.45
C LEU A 258 11.06 2.80 -14.94
N PRO A 259 11.71 1.76 -14.39
CA PRO A 259 13.11 1.83 -13.99
C PRO A 259 13.98 2.36 -15.14
N VAL A 260 14.91 3.26 -14.82
CA VAL A 260 15.93 3.67 -15.80
C VAL A 260 16.78 2.42 -16.09
N PRO A 261 16.94 2.01 -17.35
CA PRO A 261 17.87 0.93 -17.67
C PRO A 261 19.24 1.24 -17.07
N VAL A 262 19.76 0.34 -16.25
CA VAL A 262 21.14 0.46 -15.78
C VAL A 262 21.99 0.25 -17.04
N GLU A 263 22.60 1.31 -17.58
CA GLU A 263 23.66 1.17 -18.57
C GLU A 263 24.73 0.30 -17.93
N THR A 264 24.84 -0.94 -18.39
CA THR A 264 25.99 -1.77 -18.08
C THR A 264 27.17 -1.10 -18.76
N VAL A 265 27.92 -0.31 -17.97
CA VAL A 265 29.21 0.20 -18.42
C VAL A 265 30.02 -1.05 -18.83
N PRO A 266 30.47 -1.15 -20.09
CA PRO A 266 31.31 -2.26 -20.48
C PRO A 266 32.52 -2.24 -19.55
N VAL A 267 32.75 -3.32 -18.83
CA VAL A 267 34.02 -3.50 -18.12
C VAL A 267 35.08 -3.50 -19.20
N GLU A 268 35.81 -2.38 -19.34
CA GLU A 268 37.01 -2.36 -20.16
C GLU A 268 37.92 -3.47 -19.60
N SER A 269 38.09 -4.51 -20.40
CA SER A 269 39.09 -5.57 -20.13
C SER A 269 40.42 -4.87 -19.97
N GLU A 270 40.98 -4.90 -18.76
CA GLU A 270 42.37 -4.48 -18.51
C GLU A 270 43.25 -5.15 -19.53
N THR A 271 43.73 -4.37 -20.49
CA THR A 271 44.75 -4.77 -21.42
C THR A 271 46.03 -4.96 -20.60
N THR A 272 46.39 -6.20 -20.35
CA THR A 272 47.69 -6.55 -19.77
C THR A 272 48.78 -5.99 -20.66
N VAL A 273 49.44 -4.93 -20.19
CA VAL A 273 50.63 -4.37 -20.83
C VAL A 273 51.74 -5.44 -20.76
N PRO A 274 52.37 -5.84 -21.88
CA PRO A 274 53.50 -6.75 -21.81
C PRO A 274 54.67 -6.09 -21.09
N VAL A 275 55.20 -6.74 -20.09
CA VAL A 275 56.42 -6.31 -19.40
C VAL A 275 57.56 -6.54 -20.38
N ASP A 276 58.14 -5.46 -20.91
CA ASP A 276 59.39 -5.49 -21.68
C ASP A 276 60.51 -5.93 -20.75
N VAL A 277 61.05 -7.12 -21.05
CA VAL A 277 62.26 -7.66 -20.42
C VAL A 277 63.45 -6.90 -20.99
N LEU A 278 64.10 -6.04 -20.20
CA LEU A 278 65.33 -5.39 -20.54
C LEU A 278 66.45 -6.43 -20.68
N PRO A 279 67.32 -6.36 -21.75
CA PRO A 279 68.41 -7.27 -21.87
C PRO A 279 69.57 -6.95 -20.89
N ASP A 280 70.05 -8.00 -20.27
CA ASP A 280 71.14 -8.03 -19.32
C ASP A 280 72.49 -7.71 -20.06
N THR A 281 73.03 -6.52 -19.82
CA THR A 281 74.38 -6.15 -20.32
C THR A 281 75.41 -6.38 -19.22
N SER A 282 75.84 -7.61 -19.11
CA SER A 282 77.10 -7.91 -18.38
C SER A 282 78.34 -7.62 -19.29
N THR A 283 78.94 -6.45 -19.09
CA THR A 283 80.17 -6.07 -19.66
C THR A 283 81.33 -6.49 -18.74
N THR A 284 82.03 -7.54 -19.10
CA THR A 284 83.34 -7.86 -18.52
C THR A 284 84.43 -6.97 -19.15
N LEU A 285 85.19 -6.26 -18.32
CA LEU A 285 86.42 -5.58 -18.69
C LEU A 285 87.67 -6.42 -18.32
N PRO A 286 88.75 -6.24 -19.03
CA PRO A 286 90.00 -7.08 -18.93
C PRO A 286 90.84 -6.80 -17.69
#